data_ed6909b354c3c6797069c4692b4ba8be
#
_entry.id   ed6909b354c3c6797069c4692b4ba8be
#
_cell.length_a   1.000
_cell.length_b   1.000
_cell.length_c   1.000
_cell.angle_alpha   90.00
_cell.angle_beta   90.00
_cell.angle_gamma   90.00
#
_symmetry.space_group_name_H-M   'P 1'
#
loop_
_entity.id
_entity.type
_entity.pdbx_description
1 polymer ?
#
loop_
_entity_poly.entity_id
_entity_poly.type
_entity_poly.pdbx_seq_one_letter_code
_entity_poly.pdbx_strand_id
1 'polypeptide(L)'
;MKKRIFGMSVAIALTLGCLAGCGSSDGGNGGTSGTSGKIELRMAQASAADGAIGQSMEEFARLVSEKSNGNIEITVFHNGQLGTERDNVEACQLGNLDMAVVNNSVMANFIPWFSAFDLPYVIENTDHADKVFLGEIGDEMLTAMDDIGVHGLSIWESGFRNLTNSVRPVNSLADVSGLRIRVMENPVHQALWMALGADAVPMNWSDAYTGMQQGAIDGQENPT
;
A
#
# COMPACT_ATOMS: atom_id res chain seq x y z
N MET A 1 -59.31 -7.68 10.93
CA MET A 1 -60.27 -7.11 9.95
C MET A 1 -59.47 -6.45 8.82
N LYS A 2 -59.81 -6.90 7.60
CA LYS A 2 -59.60 -6.32 6.26
C LYS A 2 -58.19 -5.95 5.79
N LYS A 3 -57.69 -6.82 4.90
CA LYS A 3 -56.67 -6.67 3.86
C LYS A 3 -56.93 -5.47 2.94
N ARG A 4 -55.91 -4.79 2.48
CA ARG A 4 -55.90 -4.16 1.15
C ARG A 4 -54.54 -4.37 0.49
N ILE A 5 -54.52 -5.21 -0.53
CA ILE A 5 -53.51 -5.44 -1.54
C ILE A 5 -53.65 -4.31 -2.56
N PHE A 6 -52.55 -3.63 -2.90
CA PHE A 6 -52.52 -2.75 -4.06
C PHE A 6 -51.38 -3.25 -4.98
N GLY A 7 -51.81 -3.94 -6.01
CA GLY A 7 -50.92 -4.32 -7.11
C GLY A 7 -50.78 -3.16 -8.09
N MET A 8 -49.58 -2.92 -8.55
CA MET A 8 -49.32 -2.01 -9.67
C MET A 8 -48.46 -2.74 -10.69
N SER A 9 -49.15 -3.13 -11.76
CA SER A 9 -48.56 -3.72 -12.96
C SER A 9 -47.80 -2.64 -13.75
N VAL A 10 -46.54 -2.87 -14.10
CA VAL A 10 -45.79 -2.04 -15.06
C VAL A 10 -45.62 -2.85 -16.35
N ALA A 11 -46.21 -2.34 -17.40
CA ALA A 11 -46.17 -2.89 -18.74
C ALA A 11 -44.79 -2.68 -19.40
N ILE A 12 -44.29 -3.77 -19.96
CA ILE A 12 -43.08 -3.79 -20.82
C ILE A 12 -43.55 -3.40 -22.23
N ALA A 13 -43.02 -2.30 -22.76
CA ALA A 13 -43.13 -1.96 -24.18
C ALA A 13 -41.83 -2.32 -24.88
N LEU A 14 -41.81 -3.41 -25.65
CA LEU A 14 -40.82 -3.74 -26.65
C LEU A 14 -41.07 -2.87 -27.87
N THR A 15 -40.04 -2.09 -28.29
CA THR A 15 -40.00 -1.52 -29.65
C THR A 15 -38.85 -2.17 -30.40
N LEU A 16 -39.24 -3.05 -31.35
CA LEU A 16 -38.37 -3.49 -32.47
C LEU A 16 -38.30 -2.32 -33.46
N GLY A 17 -37.09 -1.91 -33.81
CA GLY A 17 -36.83 -0.97 -34.90
C GLY A 17 -35.83 -1.61 -35.89
N CYS A 18 -36.27 -1.79 -37.10
CA CYS A 18 -35.70 -2.58 -38.20
C CYS A 18 -34.40 -2.04 -38.79
N LEU A 19 -33.61 -3.03 -39.27
CA LEU A 19 -32.53 -2.89 -40.25
C LEU A 19 -33.00 -2.20 -41.57
N ALA A 20 -32.16 -1.38 -42.13
CA ALA A 20 -31.79 -1.43 -43.55
C ALA A 20 -30.79 -0.29 -43.88
N GLY A 21 -29.73 -0.62 -44.59
CA GLY A 21 -28.75 0.35 -45.11
C GLY A 21 -27.51 -0.33 -45.65
N CYS A 22 -27.66 -1.07 -46.76
CA CYS A 22 -26.52 -1.45 -47.62
C CYS A 22 -26.04 -0.26 -48.43
N GLY A 23 -24.73 -0.15 -48.64
CA GLY A 23 -24.24 0.47 -49.85
C GLY A 23 -22.93 1.22 -49.76
N SER A 24 -21.96 0.63 -50.41
CA SER A 24 -20.86 1.16 -51.23
C SER A 24 -19.46 1.11 -50.62
N SER A 25 -18.73 0.21 -51.23
CA SER A 25 -17.26 0.12 -51.23
C SER A 25 -16.62 1.39 -51.80
N ASP A 26 -15.68 1.95 -51.01
CA ASP A 26 -14.59 2.71 -51.62
C ASP A 26 -13.30 2.44 -50.83
N GLY A 27 -12.26 2.06 -51.57
CA GLY A 27 -10.96 1.68 -51.02
C GLY A 27 -10.21 2.91 -50.54
N GLY A 28 -10.07 3.02 -49.24
CA GLY A 28 -9.21 3.99 -48.58
C GLY A 28 -8.19 3.25 -47.75
N ASN A 29 -6.92 3.43 -48.06
CA ASN A 29 -5.74 2.99 -47.36
C ASN A 29 -5.82 3.50 -45.87
N GLY A 30 -6.39 2.69 -45.02
CA GLY A 30 -6.53 2.98 -43.61
C GLY A 30 -5.22 2.68 -42.89
N GLY A 31 -4.35 3.68 -42.80
CA GLY A 31 -3.32 3.68 -41.80
C GLY A 31 -4.00 3.52 -40.43
N THR A 32 -3.71 2.43 -39.77
CA THR A 32 -4.11 2.18 -38.36
C THR A 32 -3.39 3.23 -37.52
N SER A 33 -3.99 4.39 -37.35
CA SER A 33 -3.67 5.28 -36.26
C SER A 33 -4.06 4.54 -34.99
N GLY A 34 -3.11 3.79 -34.43
CA GLY A 34 -3.22 3.30 -33.08
C GLY A 34 -3.46 4.52 -32.18
N THR A 35 -4.69 4.69 -31.74
CA THR A 35 -4.99 5.58 -30.63
C THR A 35 -4.21 4.98 -29.46
N SER A 36 -3.01 5.50 -29.21
CA SER A 36 -2.27 5.24 -27.99
C SER A 36 -3.14 5.80 -26.87
N GLY A 37 -4.01 4.98 -26.32
CA GLY A 37 -4.81 5.35 -25.17
C GLY A 37 -3.83 5.68 -24.03
N LYS A 38 -4.05 6.83 -23.39
CA LYS A 38 -3.34 7.20 -22.19
C LYS A 38 -3.51 6.10 -21.15
N ILE A 39 -2.43 5.69 -20.52
CA ILE A 39 -2.43 4.70 -19.43
C ILE A 39 -2.63 5.48 -18.11
N GLU A 40 -3.69 5.17 -17.42
CA GLU A 40 -3.99 5.74 -16.11
C GLU A 40 -3.77 4.65 -15.05
N LEU A 41 -2.89 4.92 -14.07
CA LEU A 41 -2.55 4.01 -12.99
C LEU A 41 -2.92 4.63 -11.64
N ARG A 42 -3.28 3.79 -10.69
CA ARG A 42 -3.54 4.16 -9.30
C ARG A 42 -2.44 3.61 -8.42
N MET A 43 -1.90 4.46 -7.56
CA MET A 43 -0.82 4.14 -6.63
C MET A 43 -1.23 4.51 -5.21
N ALA A 44 -1.14 3.57 -4.26
CA ALA A 44 -1.63 3.76 -2.90
C ALA A 44 -0.55 3.61 -1.84
N GLN A 45 -0.73 4.31 -0.72
CA GLN A 45 0.02 4.16 0.52
C GLN A 45 -0.83 4.46 1.75
N ALA A 46 -0.38 3.97 2.93
CA ALA A 46 -1.05 4.23 4.21
C ALA A 46 -0.61 5.53 4.89
N SER A 47 0.57 6.07 4.55
CA SER A 47 1.17 7.25 5.19
C SER A 47 0.62 8.57 4.65
N ALA A 48 0.97 9.68 5.32
CA ALA A 48 0.53 11.02 4.96
C ALA A 48 1.21 11.54 3.68
N ALA A 49 0.50 12.42 2.96
CA ALA A 49 0.98 13.02 1.71
C ALA A 49 2.20 13.93 1.90
N ASP A 50 2.27 14.63 3.04
CA ASP A 50 3.33 15.60 3.37
C ASP A 50 4.60 14.95 3.95
N GLY A 51 4.57 13.64 4.26
CA GLY A 51 5.75 12.87 4.66
C GLY A 51 6.70 12.60 3.48
N ALA A 52 7.94 12.19 3.79
CA ALA A 52 8.97 11.92 2.79
C ALA A 52 8.51 10.90 1.72
N ILE A 53 7.89 9.80 2.15
CA ILE A 53 7.35 8.78 1.23
C ILE A 53 6.25 9.36 0.35
N GLY A 54 5.31 10.16 0.92
CA GLY A 54 4.24 10.78 0.16
C GLY A 54 4.76 11.71 -0.92
N GLN A 55 5.71 12.58 -0.57
CA GLN A 55 6.36 13.49 -1.53
C GLN A 55 7.14 12.73 -2.61
N SER A 56 7.80 11.62 -2.26
CA SER A 56 8.52 10.77 -3.21
C SER A 56 7.58 10.09 -4.20
N MET A 57 6.39 9.68 -3.76
CA MET A 57 5.36 9.10 -4.65
C MET A 57 4.83 10.13 -5.65
N GLU A 58 4.56 11.36 -5.21
CA GLU A 58 4.14 12.45 -6.09
C GLU A 58 5.22 12.79 -7.12
N GLU A 59 6.48 12.83 -6.68
CA GLU A 59 7.61 13.07 -7.59
C GLU A 59 7.80 11.91 -8.57
N PHE A 60 7.65 10.68 -8.13
CA PHE A 60 7.66 9.51 -9.01
C PHE A 60 6.56 9.60 -10.07
N ALA A 61 5.31 9.92 -9.67
CA ALA A 61 4.19 10.08 -10.59
C ALA A 61 4.46 11.20 -11.62
N ARG A 62 4.99 12.35 -11.18
CA ARG A 62 5.39 13.46 -12.03
C ARG A 62 6.45 13.04 -13.05
N LEU A 63 7.49 12.34 -12.60
CA LEU A 63 8.59 11.88 -13.47
C LEU A 63 8.12 10.84 -14.49
N VAL A 64 7.21 9.94 -14.11
CA VAL A 64 6.62 8.98 -15.05
C VAL A 64 5.81 9.69 -16.13
N SER A 65 4.98 10.66 -15.76
CA SER A 65 4.23 11.47 -16.73
C SER A 65 5.18 12.21 -17.69
N GLU A 66 6.20 12.88 -17.14
CA GLU A 66 7.19 13.61 -17.95
C GLU A 66 7.95 12.69 -18.92
N LYS A 67 8.51 11.58 -18.41
CA LYS A 67 9.31 10.64 -19.22
C LYS A 67 8.49 9.87 -20.26
N SER A 68 7.20 9.67 -19.99
CA SER A 68 6.28 9.05 -20.94
C SER A 68 5.65 10.05 -21.92
N ASN A 69 6.02 11.33 -21.86
CA ASN A 69 5.38 12.42 -22.62
C ASN A 69 3.86 12.48 -22.40
N GLY A 70 3.40 12.25 -21.17
CA GLY A 70 2.00 12.23 -20.77
C GLY A 70 1.21 11.00 -21.19
N ASN A 71 1.88 9.96 -21.71
CA ASN A 71 1.22 8.71 -22.08
C ASN A 71 0.87 7.84 -20.88
N ILE A 72 1.57 8.03 -19.73
CA ILE A 72 1.29 7.34 -18.47
C ILE A 72 1.03 8.39 -17.41
N GLU A 73 -0.09 8.30 -16.72
CA GLU A 73 -0.41 9.12 -15.57
C GLU A 73 -0.71 8.25 -14.35
N ILE A 74 -0.19 8.66 -13.20
CA ILE A 74 -0.37 7.97 -11.93
C ILE A 74 -1.13 8.90 -11.00
N THR A 75 -2.28 8.42 -10.49
CA THR A 75 -3.01 9.09 -9.40
C THR A 75 -2.57 8.47 -8.09
N VAL A 76 -2.05 9.30 -7.18
CA VAL A 76 -1.57 8.85 -5.87
C VAL A 76 -2.67 9.00 -4.81
N PHE A 77 -2.85 7.94 -4.01
CA PHE A 77 -3.80 7.87 -2.90
C PHE A 77 -3.05 7.70 -1.58
N HIS A 78 -3.15 8.69 -0.71
CA HIS A 78 -2.47 8.74 0.58
C HIS A 78 -3.39 8.35 1.74
N ASN A 79 -2.85 8.32 2.98
CA ASN A 79 -3.60 8.18 4.22
C ASN A 79 -4.51 6.94 4.27
N GLY A 80 -4.15 5.86 3.60
CA GLY A 80 -4.95 4.64 3.58
C GLY A 80 -6.31 4.78 2.88
N GLN A 81 -6.47 5.75 1.96
CA GLN A 81 -7.73 5.98 1.23
C GLN A 81 -8.23 4.74 0.47
N LEU A 82 -7.34 3.88 0.01
CA LEU A 82 -7.67 2.64 -0.69
C LEU A 82 -7.52 1.38 0.19
N GLY A 83 -7.31 1.57 1.50
CA GLY A 83 -7.17 0.48 2.46
C GLY A 83 -5.84 0.51 3.20
N THR A 84 -5.63 -0.50 4.05
CA THR A 84 -4.38 -0.73 4.77
C THR A 84 -3.26 -1.15 3.81
N GLU A 85 -2.01 -1.23 4.30
CA GLU A 85 -0.90 -1.74 3.48
C GLU A 85 -1.15 -3.18 3.02
N ARG A 86 -1.73 -4.04 3.86
CA ARG A 86 -2.13 -5.40 3.50
C ARG A 86 -3.19 -5.41 2.41
N ASP A 87 -4.25 -4.59 2.56
CA ASP A 87 -5.32 -4.49 1.56
C ASP A 87 -4.76 -4.05 0.21
N ASN A 88 -3.77 -3.14 0.21
CA ASN A 88 -3.13 -2.65 -1.01
C ASN A 88 -2.32 -3.75 -1.72
N VAL A 89 -1.59 -4.61 -0.98
CA VAL A 89 -0.90 -5.78 -1.58
C VAL A 89 -1.93 -6.72 -2.21
N GLU A 90 -2.97 -7.08 -1.47
CA GLU A 90 -4.03 -7.98 -1.94
C GLU A 90 -4.78 -7.38 -3.15
N ALA A 91 -5.01 -6.06 -3.16
CA ALA A 91 -5.61 -5.37 -4.29
C ALA A 91 -4.71 -5.39 -5.54
N CYS A 92 -3.39 -5.24 -5.38
CA CYS A 92 -2.43 -5.40 -6.49
C CYS A 92 -2.43 -6.83 -7.03
N GLN A 93 -2.41 -7.84 -6.16
CA GLN A 93 -2.49 -9.25 -6.55
C GLN A 93 -3.74 -9.58 -7.38
N LEU A 94 -4.86 -8.93 -7.07
CA LEU A 94 -6.14 -9.11 -7.75
C LEU A 94 -6.32 -8.21 -9.00
N GLY A 95 -5.36 -7.33 -9.29
CA GLY A 95 -5.46 -6.34 -10.36
C GLY A 95 -6.48 -5.22 -10.10
N ASN A 96 -6.91 -5.04 -8.85
CA ASN A 96 -7.81 -3.97 -8.44
C ASN A 96 -7.10 -2.66 -8.08
N LEU A 97 -5.79 -2.70 -7.93
CA LEU A 97 -4.88 -1.57 -7.72
C LEU A 97 -3.64 -1.81 -8.58
N ASP A 98 -3.11 -0.74 -9.18
CA ASP A 98 -2.00 -0.89 -10.12
C ASP A 98 -0.64 -0.87 -9.41
N MET A 99 -0.50 -0.06 -8.36
CA MET A 99 0.76 0.13 -7.64
C MET A 99 0.52 0.40 -6.15
N ALA A 100 1.45 -0.02 -5.30
CA ALA A 100 1.45 0.30 -3.87
C ALA A 100 2.86 0.53 -3.35
N VAL A 101 2.98 1.38 -2.33
CA VAL A 101 4.17 1.47 -1.47
C VAL A 101 3.81 0.86 -0.12
N VAL A 102 4.56 -0.17 0.27
CA VAL A 102 4.25 -1.03 1.41
C VAL A 102 5.52 -1.28 2.21
N ASN A 103 5.43 -1.26 3.53
CA ASN A 103 6.55 -1.59 4.40
C ASN A 103 6.97 -3.06 4.29
N ASN A 104 8.29 -3.31 4.35
CA ASN A 104 8.86 -4.65 4.38
C ASN A 104 8.22 -5.55 5.43
N SER A 105 7.98 -5.02 6.64
CA SER A 105 7.37 -5.78 7.74
C SER A 105 5.96 -6.29 7.44
N VAL A 106 5.19 -5.58 6.60
CA VAL A 106 3.89 -6.06 6.11
C VAL A 106 4.10 -7.08 4.99
N MET A 107 5.05 -6.83 4.08
CA MET A 107 5.41 -7.77 3.02
C MET A 107 5.89 -9.11 3.56
N ALA A 108 6.52 -9.16 4.73
CA ALA A 108 6.94 -10.40 5.40
C ALA A 108 5.78 -11.38 5.71
N ASN A 109 4.54 -10.91 5.73
CA ASN A 109 3.35 -11.79 5.85
C ASN A 109 3.02 -12.53 4.55
N PHE A 110 3.52 -12.05 3.41
CA PHE A 110 3.36 -12.65 2.09
C PHE A 110 4.62 -13.42 1.68
N ILE A 111 5.79 -12.90 2.05
CA ILE A 111 7.12 -13.47 1.75
C ILE A 111 7.90 -13.61 3.07
N PRO A 112 7.80 -14.77 3.76
CA PRO A 112 8.25 -14.91 5.15
C PRO A 112 9.72 -14.56 5.42
N TRP A 113 10.64 -14.77 4.47
CA TRP A 113 12.06 -14.48 4.67
C TRP A 113 12.38 -12.98 4.74
N PHE A 114 11.47 -12.10 4.27
CA PHE A 114 11.59 -10.65 4.44
C PHE A 114 11.64 -10.26 5.92
N SER A 115 11.10 -11.08 6.81
CA SER A 115 11.18 -10.87 8.26
C SER A 115 12.61 -10.86 8.81
N ALA A 116 13.59 -11.33 8.06
CA ALA A 116 15.00 -11.23 8.45
C ALA A 116 15.45 -9.77 8.65
N PHE A 117 14.89 -8.83 7.88
CA PHE A 117 15.21 -7.40 7.98
C PHE A 117 14.46 -6.68 9.11
N ASP A 118 13.50 -7.35 9.73
CA ASP A 118 12.80 -6.86 10.93
C ASP A 118 13.52 -7.25 12.23
N LEU A 119 14.57 -8.08 12.14
CA LEU A 119 15.39 -8.42 13.30
C LEU A 119 16.19 -7.19 13.76
N PRO A 120 16.27 -6.95 15.09
CA PRO A 120 16.97 -5.79 15.60
C PRO A 120 18.46 -5.83 15.24
N TYR A 121 18.98 -4.68 14.82
CA TYR A 121 20.41 -4.43 14.53
C TYR A 121 21.02 -5.25 13.38
N VAL A 122 20.22 -5.94 12.57
CA VAL A 122 20.70 -6.62 11.34
C VAL A 122 21.23 -5.58 10.34
N ILE A 123 20.55 -4.45 10.24
CA ILE A 123 21.02 -3.28 9.47
C ILE A 123 21.65 -2.28 10.46
N GLU A 124 22.93 -2.00 10.30
CA GLU A 124 23.71 -1.23 11.26
C GLU A 124 23.57 0.29 11.07
N ASN A 125 23.48 0.73 9.80
CA ASN A 125 23.43 2.14 9.40
C ASN A 125 22.94 2.25 7.95
N THR A 126 22.75 3.48 7.47
CA THR A 126 22.28 3.77 6.11
C THR A 126 23.24 3.22 5.03
N ASP A 127 24.56 3.38 5.20
CA ASP A 127 25.51 2.82 4.24
C ASP A 127 25.44 1.29 4.13
N HIS A 128 25.09 0.62 5.23
CA HIS A 128 24.84 -0.83 5.23
C HIS A 128 23.51 -1.15 4.55
N ALA A 129 22.45 -0.37 4.83
CA ALA A 129 21.16 -0.51 4.19
C ALA A 129 21.29 -0.38 2.66
N ASP A 130 21.99 0.63 2.18
CA ASP A 130 22.24 0.84 0.74
C ASP A 130 22.94 -0.36 0.10
N LYS A 131 23.97 -0.89 0.73
CA LYS A 131 24.70 -2.06 0.21
C LYS A 131 23.83 -3.32 0.13
N VAL A 132 22.92 -3.49 1.09
CA VAL A 132 22.01 -4.64 1.14
C VAL A 132 20.89 -4.47 0.12
N PHE A 133 20.20 -3.33 0.17
CA PHE A 133 18.94 -3.15 -0.57
C PHE A 133 19.12 -2.64 -2.00
N LEU A 134 20.27 -2.01 -2.32
CA LEU A 134 20.64 -1.65 -3.69
C LEU A 134 21.61 -2.66 -4.33
N GLY A 135 21.84 -3.80 -3.69
CA GLY A 135 22.69 -4.89 -4.15
C GLY A 135 21.91 -6.17 -4.44
N GLU A 136 22.62 -7.29 -4.51
CA GLU A 136 22.07 -8.61 -4.87
C GLU A 136 20.88 -9.03 -4.00
N ILE A 137 20.91 -8.71 -2.69
CA ILE A 137 19.80 -9.04 -1.77
C ILE A 137 18.55 -8.24 -2.14
N GLY A 138 18.69 -6.96 -2.46
CA GLY A 138 17.58 -6.14 -2.93
C GLY A 138 16.98 -6.65 -4.23
N ASP A 139 17.82 -7.05 -5.20
CA ASP A 139 17.38 -7.65 -6.45
C ASP A 139 16.62 -8.98 -6.20
N GLU A 140 17.10 -9.80 -5.26
CA GLU A 140 16.41 -11.03 -4.85
C GLU A 140 15.05 -10.72 -4.20
N MET A 141 14.96 -9.69 -3.34
CA MET A 141 13.71 -9.23 -2.74
C MET A 141 12.70 -8.79 -3.81
N LEU A 142 13.13 -7.98 -4.77
CA LEU A 142 12.25 -7.51 -5.86
C LEU A 142 11.76 -8.69 -6.71
N THR A 143 12.64 -9.63 -7.03
CA THR A 143 12.29 -10.83 -7.80
C THR A 143 11.32 -11.74 -7.06
N ALA A 144 11.48 -11.91 -5.75
CA ALA A 144 10.60 -12.75 -4.93
C ALA A 144 9.15 -12.25 -4.89
N MET A 145 8.91 -10.99 -5.19
CA MET A 145 7.55 -10.44 -5.28
C MET A 145 6.76 -11.04 -6.44
N ASP A 146 7.41 -11.49 -7.51
CA ASP A 146 6.75 -12.13 -8.65
C ASP A 146 6.04 -13.44 -8.21
N ASP A 147 6.57 -14.16 -7.23
CA ASP A 147 5.99 -15.42 -6.72
C ASP A 147 4.64 -15.22 -6.03
N ILE A 148 4.36 -14.01 -5.58
CA ILE A 148 3.07 -13.64 -4.98
C ILE A 148 2.15 -12.85 -5.92
N GLY A 149 2.52 -12.73 -7.19
CA GLY A 149 1.69 -12.09 -8.22
C GLY A 149 1.76 -10.56 -8.24
N VAL A 150 2.80 -9.96 -7.65
CA VAL A 150 3.11 -8.54 -7.79
C VAL A 150 4.56 -8.38 -8.25
N HIS A 151 4.85 -7.34 -9.01
CA HIS A 151 6.19 -7.08 -9.51
C HIS A 151 6.89 -6.00 -8.67
N GLY A 152 8.07 -6.34 -8.11
CA GLY A 152 8.90 -5.41 -7.36
C GLY A 152 9.58 -4.40 -8.28
N LEU A 153 9.36 -3.10 -8.05
CA LEU A 153 9.95 -2.04 -8.86
C LEU A 153 11.20 -1.43 -8.24
N SER A 154 11.17 -1.17 -6.94
CA SER A 154 12.31 -0.61 -6.20
C SER A 154 12.09 -0.74 -4.70
N ILE A 155 13.16 -0.60 -3.93
CA ILE A 155 13.15 -0.51 -2.48
C ILE A 155 13.47 0.93 -2.10
N TRP A 156 12.67 1.52 -1.20
CA TRP A 156 12.86 2.87 -0.69
C TRP A 156 13.22 2.82 0.79
N GLU A 157 14.14 3.67 1.21
CA GLU A 157 14.50 3.79 2.62
C GLU A 157 13.40 4.53 3.38
N SER A 158 13.03 3.99 4.55
CA SER A 158 12.12 4.63 5.51
C SER A 158 12.85 5.15 6.75
N GLY A 159 14.05 4.68 7.03
CA GLY A 159 14.89 5.09 8.15
C GLY A 159 14.90 4.13 9.34
N PHE A 160 15.60 4.53 10.41
CA PHE A 160 15.74 3.76 11.65
C PHE A 160 14.65 4.11 12.64
N ARG A 161 14.12 3.09 13.29
CA ARG A 161 12.94 3.19 14.14
C ARG A 161 13.30 3.58 15.57
N ASN A 162 12.51 4.49 16.13
CA ASN A 162 12.66 5.02 17.49
C ASN A 162 11.36 4.86 18.25
N LEU A 163 11.46 4.50 19.55
CA LEU A 163 10.30 4.44 20.44
C LEU A 163 9.84 5.84 20.82
N THR A 164 8.55 6.09 20.69
CA THR A 164 7.86 7.26 21.25
C THR A 164 6.71 6.82 22.15
N ASN A 165 6.52 7.47 23.31
CA ASN A 165 5.39 7.21 24.20
C ASN A 165 5.00 8.47 24.99
N SER A 166 3.77 8.49 25.50
CA SER A 166 3.21 9.61 26.27
C SER A 166 3.18 9.38 27.80
N VAL A 167 3.66 8.23 28.28
CA VAL A 167 3.49 7.81 29.69
C VAL A 167 4.69 8.23 30.55
N ARG A 168 5.92 7.96 30.08
CA ARG A 168 7.15 8.22 30.85
C ARG A 168 8.39 8.24 29.96
N PRO A 169 9.47 8.92 30.40
CA PRO A 169 10.78 8.74 29.79
C PRO A 169 11.24 7.28 29.88
N VAL A 170 11.88 6.79 28.80
CA VAL A 170 12.50 5.47 28.76
C VAL A 170 14.02 5.64 28.77
N ASN A 171 14.64 5.36 29.92
CA ASN A 171 16.09 5.45 30.13
C ASN A 171 16.73 4.07 30.35
N SER A 172 15.90 3.07 30.59
CA SER A 172 16.33 1.69 30.83
C SER A 172 15.28 0.70 30.34
N LEU A 173 15.67 -0.57 30.20
CA LEU A 173 14.75 -1.64 29.83
C LEU A 173 13.57 -1.77 30.80
N ALA A 174 13.78 -1.51 32.09
CA ALA A 174 12.72 -1.56 33.10
C ALA A 174 11.59 -0.54 32.83
N ASP A 175 11.92 0.59 32.19
CA ASP A 175 10.95 1.63 31.85
C ASP A 175 10.01 1.24 30.70
N VAL A 176 10.36 0.22 29.91
CA VAL A 176 9.54 -0.32 28.84
C VAL A 176 8.42 -1.21 29.36
N SER A 177 8.64 -1.82 30.57
CA SER A 177 7.72 -2.81 31.13
C SER A 177 6.29 -2.27 31.27
N GLY A 178 5.34 -3.02 30.69
CA GLY A 178 3.92 -2.72 30.75
C GLY A 178 3.45 -1.52 29.92
N LEU A 179 4.31 -0.91 29.10
CA LEU A 179 3.85 0.04 28.08
C LEU A 179 3.13 -0.71 26.97
N ARG A 180 1.95 -0.23 26.61
CA ARG A 180 1.22 -0.71 25.43
C ARG A 180 1.80 -0.04 24.19
N ILE A 181 2.67 -0.75 23.50
CA ILE A 181 3.36 -0.23 22.32
C ILE A 181 2.71 -0.77 21.06
N ARG A 182 2.19 0.13 20.24
CA ARG A 182 1.76 -0.25 18.91
C ARG A 182 2.96 -0.70 18.10
N VAL A 183 2.82 -1.85 17.47
CA VAL A 183 3.78 -2.39 16.52
C VAL A 183 3.11 -2.64 15.17
N MET A 184 3.90 -2.83 14.12
CA MET A 184 3.36 -3.27 12.83
C MET A 184 2.79 -4.69 12.97
N GLU A 185 1.88 -5.06 12.07
CA GLU A 185 1.28 -6.41 12.01
C GLU A 185 2.32 -7.43 11.52
N ASN A 186 3.33 -7.64 12.36
CA ASN A 186 4.50 -8.45 12.09
C ASN A 186 4.90 -9.24 13.37
N PRO A 187 5.04 -10.57 13.28
CA PRO A 187 5.35 -11.39 14.46
C PRO A 187 6.74 -11.11 15.06
N VAL A 188 7.72 -10.66 14.28
CA VAL A 188 9.06 -10.32 14.79
C VAL A 188 9.00 -9.07 15.63
N HIS A 189 8.28 -8.02 15.19
CA HIS A 189 8.07 -6.80 15.98
C HIS A 189 7.33 -7.11 17.28
N GLN A 190 6.27 -7.95 17.23
CA GLN A 190 5.58 -8.37 18.44
C GLN A 190 6.52 -9.10 19.41
N ALA A 191 7.23 -10.10 18.93
CA ALA A 191 8.13 -10.90 19.77
C ALA A 191 9.23 -10.04 20.41
N LEU A 192 9.79 -9.09 19.65
CA LEU A 192 10.80 -8.15 20.14
C LEU A 192 10.26 -7.34 21.31
N TRP A 193 9.16 -6.62 21.14
CA TRP A 193 8.63 -5.73 22.17
C TRP A 193 8.11 -6.49 23.39
N MET A 194 7.52 -7.68 23.20
CA MET A 194 7.16 -8.58 24.31
C MET A 194 8.40 -9.05 25.10
N ALA A 195 9.49 -9.39 24.41
CA ALA A 195 10.74 -9.79 25.05
C ALA A 195 11.38 -8.64 25.84
N LEU A 196 11.16 -7.38 25.43
CA LEU A 196 11.57 -6.18 26.15
C LEU A 196 10.64 -5.82 27.33
N GLY A 197 9.54 -6.56 27.51
CA GLY A 197 8.59 -6.38 28.62
C GLY A 197 7.42 -5.44 28.35
N ALA A 198 7.27 -4.96 27.10
CA ALA A 198 6.11 -4.19 26.67
C ALA A 198 4.89 -5.09 26.40
N ASP A 199 3.71 -4.50 26.42
CA ASP A 199 2.50 -5.06 25.86
C ASP A 199 2.43 -4.64 24.38
N ALA A 200 2.87 -5.53 23.48
CA ALA A 200 2.95 -5.26 22.06
C ALA A 200 1.56 -5.39 21.41
N VAL A 201 1.04 -4.29 20.85
CA VAL A 201 -0.28 -4.22 20.22
C VAL A 201 -0.12 -4.12 18.71
N PRO A 202 -0.28 -5.22 17.96
CA PRO A 202 -0.25 -5.16 16.50
C PRO A 202 -1.44 -4.37 15.97
N MET A 203 -1.14 -3.40 15.11
CA MET A 203 -2.16 -2.50 14.57
C MET A 203 -1.66 -1.88 13.25
N ASN A 204 -2.54 -1.79 12.26
CA ASN A 204 -2.21 -1.10 11.01
C ASN A 204 -1.92 0.39 11.27
N TRP A 205 -1.24 1.05 10.31
CA TRP A 205 -0.84 2.44 10.49
C TRP A 205 -2.02 3.41 10.58
N SER A 206 -3.08 3.18 9.80
CA SER A 206 -4.23 4.08 9.73
C SER A 206 -4.97 4.20 11.07
N ASP A 207 -4.92 3.17 11.93
CA ASP A 207 -5.56 3.15 13.24
C ASP A 207 -4.67 3.66 14.38
N ALA A 208 -3.35 3.73 14.16
CA ALA A 208 -2.38 4.04 15.22
C ALA A 208 -2.63 5.41 15.86
N TYR A 209 -2.92 6.44 15.08
CA TYR A 209 -3.18 7.79 15.60
C TYR A 209 -4.44 7.82 16.48
N THR A 210 -5.51 7.20 16.02
CA THR A 210 -6.76 7.07 16.78
C THR A 210 -6.55 6.26 18.07
N GLY A 211 -5.77 5.17 17.98
CA GLY A 211 -5.40 4.35 19.12
C GLY A 211 -4.66 5.15 20.21
N MET A 212 -3.73 6.03 19.82
CA MET A 212 -3.05 6.95 20.74
C MET A 212 -4.02 7.98 21.35
N GLN A 213 -4.86 8.61 20.54
CA GLN A 213 -5.84 9.60 21.03
C GLN A 213 -6.84 9.01 22.02
N GLN A 214 -7.26 7.78 21.81
CA GLN A 214 -8.23 7.09 22.67
C GLN A 214 -7.55 6.40 23.88
N GLY A 215 -6.23 6.44 23.98
CA GLY A 215 -5.48 5.77 25.04
C GLY A 215 -5.55 4.24 24.95
N ALA A 216 -5.80 3.67 23.79
CA ALA A 216 -5.73 2.23 23.55
C ALA A 216 -4.28 1.74 23.56
N ILE A 217 -3.35 2.60 23.10
CA ILE A 217 -1.90 2.41 23.13
C ILE A 217 -1.23 3.59 23.82
N ASP A 218 -0.07 3.35 24.42
CA ASP A 218 0.71 4.34 25.15
C ASP A 218 1.79 4.98 24.27
N GLY A 219 2.17 4.30 23.21
CA GLY A 219 3.20 4.73 22.31
C GLY A 219 3.32 3.84 21.07
N GLN A 220 4.32 4.12 20.29
CA GLN A 220 4.62 3.40 19.04
C GLN A 220 6.12 3.51 18.73
N GLU A 221 6.60 2.75 17.76
CA GLU A 221 7.96 2.85 17.25
C GLU A 221 7.90 3.04 15.73
N ASN A 222 8.66 4.02 15.22
CA ASN A 222 8.72 4.39 13.81
C ASN A 222 10.00 5.17 13.50
N PRO A 223 10.37 5.28 12.22
CA PRO A 223 11.36 6.25 11.78
C PRO A 223 10.96 7.69 12.12
N THR A 224 11.95 8.55 12.34
CA THR A 224 11.77 9.97 12.68
C THR A 224 12.31 10.84 11.54
#